data_de9da51c7055f4475ccb806fb989a5e9
#
_entry.id   de9da51c7055f4475ccb806fb989a5e9
#
_cell.length_a   1.000
_cell.length_b   1.000
_cell.length_c   1.000
_cell.angle_alpha   90.00
_cell.angle_beta   90.00
_cell.angle_gamma   90.00
#
_symmetry.space_group_name_H-M   'P 1'
#
loop_
_entity.id
_entity.type
_entity.pdbx_description
1 polymer ?
#
loop_
_entity_poly.entity_id
_entity_poly.type
_entity_poly.pdbx_seq_one_letter_code
_entity_poly.pdbx_strand_id
1 'polypeptide(L)'
;RSSWDKYISIATGSVFGAWVDLRPGESFGQVYTTVLDPSKAIYVPRGVGNSFQALEDGTAYTYLVNAHWSLEQKKTYTFVNLADPELNIQWPIPLEESERSEADLKHPMLRDAKPMAPKRTMVFGCNGKLGKAIRQYAEDHHLEGFEYHDTDTFDISDAHAFENVDWDLYGTIINAAAFTAVDAAETAEGRKAAWLTNVQGVKNLR
;
A
#
# COMPACT_ATOMS: atom_id res chain seq x y z
N ARG A 1 -5.33 11.22 4.12
CA ARG A 1 -5.50 10.15 3.12
C ARG A 1 -4.18 9.39 2.98
N SER A 2 -4.14 8.13 3.30
CA SER A 2 -2.88 7.40 3.42
C SER A 2 -2.82 6.08 2.62
N SER A 3 -3.84 5.75 1.83
CA SER A 3 -3.90 4.44 1.13
C SER A 3 -3.07 4.38 -0.16
N TRP A 4 -2.55 5.50 -0.65
CA TRP A 4 -1.76 5.59 -1.89
C TRP A 4 -0.43 6.27 -1.66
N ASP A 5 0.53 5.89 -2.49
CA ASP A 5 1.75 6.67 -2.63
C ASP A 5 1.43 7.96 -3.37
N LYS A 6 2.11 9.04 -2.99
CA LYS A 6 1.95 10.33 -3.64
C LYS A 6 3.31 10.94 -3.95
N TYR A 7 3.43 11.50 -5.13
CA TYR A 7 4.52 12.40 -5.48
C TYR A 7 3.96 13.82 -5.59
N ILE A 8 4.35 14.67 -4.67
CA ILE A 8 3.79 16.02 -4.49
C ILE A 8 4.79 17.05 -4.97
N SER A 9 4.31 18.03 -5.73
CA SER A 9 5.06 19.19 -6.20
C SER A 9 4.21 20.43 -6.18
N ILE A 10 4.85 21.60 -6.14
CA ILE A 10 4.17 22.90 -6.19
C ILE A 10 4.47 23.51 -7.56
N ALA A 11 3.43 23.83 -8.32
CA ALA A 11 3.59 24.46 -9.63
C ALA A 11 3.79 25.98 -9.51
N THR A 12 3.08 26.61 -8.57
CA THR A 12 3.22 28.05 -8.23
C THR A 12 2.91 28.25 -6.76
N GLY A 13 3.46 29.30 -6.15
CA GLY A 13 3.24 29.64 -4.75
C GLY A 13 4.01 28.74 -3.80
N SER A 14 3.56 28.69 -2.55
CA SER A 14 4.16 27.86 -1.50
C SER A 14 3.13 27.29 -0.55
N VAL A 15 3.47 26.14 0.08
CA VAL A 15 2.65 25.50 1.10
C VAL A 15 3.48 25.09 2.30
N PHE A 16 2.92 25.18 3.48
CA PHE A 16 3.38 24.45 4.64
C PHE A 16 2.75 23.06 4.60
N GLY A 17 3.56 22.03 4.43
CA GLY A 17 3.09 20.64 4.42
C GLY A 17 3.34 19.95 5.76
N ALA A 18 2.40 19.11 6.18
CA ALA A 18 2.52 18.26 7.34
C ALA A 18 2.15 16.81 7.00
N TRP A 19 3.05 15.89 7.30
CA TRP A 19 2.91 14.47 7.06
C TRP A 19 3.00 13.71 8.37
N VAL A 20 2.05 12.79 8.59
CA VAL A 20 1.94 12.02 9.81
C VAL A 20 2.07 10.54 9.48
N ASP A 21 2.99 9.84 10.08
CA ASP A 21 3.11 8.40 9.90
C ASP A 21 1.94 7.68 10.60
N LEU A 22 1.09 7.03 9.83
CA LEU A 22 -0.05 6.25 10.31
C LEU A 22 0.15 4.74 10.08
N ARG A 23 1.37 4.31 9.77
CA ARG A 23 1.71 2.88 9.70
C ARG A 23 1.88 2.30 11.09
N PRO A 24 1.52 1.02 11.33
CA PRO A 24 1.77 0.40 12.62
C PRO A 24 3.28 0.31 12.90
N GLY A 25 3.67 0.51 14.15
CA GLY A 25 5.06 0.45 14.60
C GLY A 25 5.48 1.67 15.41
N GLU A 26 6.77 1.78 15.70
CA GLU A 26 7.35 2.82 16.56
C GLU A 26 7.22 4.25 15.99
N SER A 27 7.05 4.37 14.68
CA SER A 27 6.88 5.66 14.00
C SER A 27 5.43 6.15 13.96
N PHE A 28 4.45 5.38 14.45
CA PHE A 28 3.06 5.79 14.44
C PHE A 28 2.87 7.13 15.16
N GLY A 29 2.27 8.09 14.47
CA GLY A 29 2.05 9.44 14.98
C GLY A 29 3.25 10.40 14.80
N GLN A 30 4.41 9.94 14.33
CA GLN A 30 5.52 10.85 14.02
C GLN A 30 5.13 11.82 12.92
N VAL A 31 5.54 13.08 13.11
CA VAL A 31 5.19 14.18 12.20
C VAL A 31 6.45 14.71 11.53
N TYR A 32 6.36 14.90 10.22
CA TYR A 32 7.34 15.66 9.44
C TYR A 32 6.66 16.88 8.83
N THR A 33 7.27 18.04 8.96
CA THR A 33 6.78 19.30 8.39
C THR A 33 7.87 20.00 7.59
N THR A 34 7.48 20.63 6.49
CA THR A 34 8.36 21.51 5.72
C THR A 34 7.56 22.45 4.83
N VAL A 35 8.20 23.55 4.40
CA VAL A 35 7.65 24.40 3.35
C VAL A 35 8.08 23.86 1.99
N LEU A 36 7.10 23.63 1.11
CA LEU A 36 7.31 23.28 -0.28
C LEU A 36 7.01 24.49 -1.16
N ASP A 37 7.86 24.70 -2.14
CA ASP A 37 7.81 25.68 -3.21
C ASP A 37 8.15 24.99 -4.56
N PRO A 38 8.14 25.65 -5.72
CA PRO A 38 8.45 25.02 -7.00
C PRO A 38 9.83 24.36 -7.12
N SER A 39 10.76 24.65 -6.20
CA SER A 39 12.09 24.02 -6.21
C SER A 39 12.13 22.65 -5.52
N LYS A 40 11.04 22.22 -4.88
CA LYS A 40 10.99 21.04 -4.04
C LYS A 40 9.84 20.12 -4.42
N ALA A 41 10.07 18.83 -4.26
CA ALA A 41 9.05 17.81 -4.34
C ALA A 41 9.21 16.82 -3.18
N ILE A 42 8.14 16.14 -2.81
CA ILE A 42 8.15 15.12 -1.76
C ILE A 42 7.42 13.87 -2.20
N TYR A 43 8.04 12.73 -1.93
CA TYR A 43 7.39 11.43 -2.05
C TYR A 43 6.79 11.03 -0.70
N VAL A 44 5.50 10.74 -0.70
CA VAL A 44 4.74 10.35 0.48
C VAL A 44 4.29 8.90 0.30
N PRO A 45 4.91 7.95 1.03
CA PRO A 45 4.55 6.54 0.90
C PRO A 45 3.15 6.26 1.45
N ARG A 46 2.56 5.14 1.01
CA ARG A 46 1.31 4.61 1.57
C ARG A 46 1.40 4.50 3.10
N GLY A 47 0.34 4.89 3.78
CA GLY A 47 0.26 4.88 5.24
C GLY A 47 0.72 6.18 5.90
N VAL A 48 1.23 7.13 5.14
CA VAL A 48 1.56 8.46 5.64
C VAL A 48 0.41 9.43 5.33
N GLY A 49 -0.19 10.00 6.37
CA GLY A 49 -1.19 11.05 6.28
C GLY A 49 -0.59 12.30 5.65
N ASN A 50 -1.37 13.02 4.85
CA ASN A 50 -0.91 14.19 4.12
C ASN A 50 -1.88 15.34 4.31
N SER A 51 -1.38 16.47 4.74
CA SER A 51 -2.09 17.74 4.84
C SER A 51 -1.18 18.90 4.45
N PHE A 52 -1.78 20.03 4.09
CA PHE A 52 -1.04 21.23 3.77
C PHE A 52 -1.87 22.47 4.05
N GLN A 53 -1.20 23.60 4.17
CA GLN A 53 -1.75 24.93 4.29
C GLN A 53 -1.11 25.81 3.21
N ALA A 54 -1.91 26.41 2.32
CA ALA A 54 -1.41 27.35 1.34
C ALA A 54 -0.93 28.63 2.05
N LEU A 55 0.26 29.10 1.71
CA LEU A 55 0.88 30.30 2.30
C LEU A 55 0.74 31.53 1.40
N GLU A 56 0.33 31.35 0.15
CA GLU A 56 0.20 32.40 -0.85
C GLU A 56 -1.06 32.19 -1.69
N ASP A 57 -1.66 33.30 -2.12
CA ASP A 57 -2.74 33.28 -3.08
C ASP A 57 -2.26 32.73 -4.44
N GLY A 58 -3.13 31.98 -5.13
CA GLY A 58 -2.80 31.38 -6.41
C GLY A 58 -1.84 30.20 -6.34
N THR A 59 -1.61 29.64 -5.15
CA THR A 59 -0.82 28.44 -4.97
C THR A 59 -1.44 27.25 -5.72
N ALA A 60 -0.65 26.58 -6.55
CA ALA A 60 -1.05 25.38 -7.27
C ALA A 60 -0.31 24.15 -6.72
N TYR A 61 -1.05 23.36 -5.93
CA TYR A 61 -0.59 22.11 -5.34
C TYR A 61 -0.92 20.93 -6.25
N THR A 62 0.08 20.21 -6.72
CA THR A 62 -0.08 19.08 -7.63
C THR A 62 0.41 17.80 -6.99
N TYR A 63 -0.23 16.68 -7.32
CA TYR A 63 0.22 15.38 -6.86
C TYR A 63 -0.13 14.28 -7.87
N LEU A 64 0.82 13.39 -8.07
CA LEU A 64 0.61 12.12 -8.77
C LEU A 64 0.32 11.04 -7.74
N VAL A 65 -0.54 10.10 -8.09
CA VAL A 65 -0.91 8.94 -7.25
C VAL A 65 -0.79 7.67 -8.07
N ASN A 66 -0.52 6.56 -7.41
CA ASN A 66 -0.36 5.24 -8.05
C ASN A 66 -1.68 4.48 -8.24
N ALA A 67 -2.83 5.09 -7.96
CA ALA A 67 -4.14 4.50 -8.20
C ALA A 67 -5.21 5.54 -8.49
N HIS A 68 -6.27 5.15 -9.20
CA HIS A 68 -7.42 6.01 -9.46
C HIS A 68 -8.32 6.12 -8.23
N TRP A 69 -8.86 7.31 -8.02
CA TRP A 69 -9.81 7.53 -6.94
C TRP A 69 -11.14 6.83 -7.23
N SER A 70 -11.69 6.14 -6.22
CA SER A 70 -13.06 5.61 -6.22
C SER A 70 -13.68 5.71 -4.83
N LEU A 71 -15.01 5.66 -4.77
CA LEU A 71 -15.74 5.64 -3.49
C LEU A 71 -15.41 4.40 -2.66
N GLU A 72 -15.18 3.26 -3.31
CA GLU A 72 -14.77 2.03 -2.65
C GLU A 72 -13.40 2.18 -1.98
N GLN A 73 -12.44 2.73 -2.70
CA GLN A 73 -11.10 2.97 -2.14
C GLN A 73 -11.10 3.99 -1.00
N LYS A 74 -12.05 4.95 -1.00
CA LYS A 74 -12.18 5.89 0.12
C LYS A 74 -12.43 5.17 1.46
N LYS A 75 -13.06 4.00 1.46
CA LYS A 75 -13.31 3.20 2.68
C LYS A 75 -12.04 2.63 3.29
N THR A 76 -10.97 2.50 2.50
CA THR A 76 -9.67 1.99 2.95
C THR A 76 -8.75 3.07 3.50
N TYR A 77 -9.15 4.34 3.45
CA TYR A 77 -8.33 5.45 3.92
C TYR A 77 -8.27 5.49 5.44
N THR A 78 -7.10 5.82 5.95
CA THR A 78 -6.91 6.23 7.33
C THR A 78 -6.80 7.75 7.38
N PHE A 79 -7.41 8.33 8.39
CA PHE A 79 -7.40 9.76 8.62
C PHE A 79 -6.99 10.05 10.05
N VAL A 80 -6.41 11.23 10.26
CA VAL A 80 -6.15 11.82 11.56
C VAL A 80 -6.52 13.30 11.52
N ASN A 81 -7.03 13.82 12.62
CA ASN A 81 -7.39 15.22 12.73
C ASN A 81 -6.13 16.08 12.73
N LEU A 82 -6.05 17.03 11.82
CA LEU A 82 -4.89 17.93 11.70
C LEU A 82 -4.75 18.93 12.87
N ALA A 83 -5.80 19.07 13.67
CA ALA A 83 -5.83 19.89 14.89
C ALA A 83 -5.53 19.10 16.16
N ASP A 84 -5.14 17.81 16.03
CA ASP A 84 -4.81 16.98 17.19
C ASP A 84 -3.59 17.54 17.93
N PRO A 85 -3.71 17.87 19.22
CA PRO A 85 -2.60 18.40 20.00
C PRO A 85 -1.44 17.40 20.20
N GLU A 86 -1.70 16.09 20.12
CA GLU A 86 -0.65 15.06 20.20
C GLU A 86 0.31 15.13 19.01
N LEU A 87 -0.16 15.57 17.83
CA LEU A 87 0.68 15.76 16.65
C LEU A 87 1.59 16.99 16.75
N ASN A 88 1.26 17.95 17.61
CA ASN A 88 2.04 19.17 17.85
C ASN A 88 2.48 19.90 16.57
N ILE A 89 1.62 19.94 15.55
CA ILE A 89 1.91 20.60 14.27
C ILE A 89 1.83 22.12 14.47
N GLN A 90 2.94 22.81 14.21
CA GLN A 90 3.00 24.27 14.32
C GLN A 90 2.53 24.92 13.02
N TRP A 91 1.21 25.02 12.84
CA TRP A 91 0.60 25.61 11.65
C TRP A 91 0.95 27.11 11.55
N PRO A 92 1.51 27.60 10.43
CA PRO A 92 1.85 29.02 10.26
C PRO A 92 0.64 29.95 10.34
N ILE A 93 -0.51 29.52 9.84
CA ILE A 93 -1.77 30.25 9.96
C ILE A 93 -2.61 29.50 11.01
N PRO A 94 -3.16 30.16 12.02
CA PRO A 94 -4.02 29.53 13.00
C PRO A 94 -5.15 28.72 12.33
N LEU A 95 -5.41 27.51 12.83
CA LEU A 95 -6.40 26.63 12.18
C LEU A 95 -7.83 27.21 12.18
N GLU A 96 -8.15 28.03 13.16
CA GLU A 96 -9.42 28.78 13.25
C GLU A 96 -9.57 29.85 12.17
N GLU A 97 -8.46 30.35 11.61
CA GLU A 97 -8.42 31.30 10.50
C GLU A 97 -8.30 30.61 9.13
N SER A 98 -8.10 29.28 9.14
CA SER A 98 -7.91 28.48 7.94
C SER A 98 -9.23 27.90 7.45
N GLU A 99 -9.45 27.92 6.12
CA GLU A 99 -10.57 27.23 5.51
C GLU A 99 -10.35 25.72 5.56
N ARG A 100 -11.28 24.99 6.17
CA ARG A 100 -11.25 23.54 6.31
C ARG A 100 -12.59 22.92 5.94
N SER A 101 -12.56 21.74 5.32
CA SER A 101 -13.77 21.01 5.03
C SER A 101 -14.42 20.47 6.33
N GLU A 102 -15.75 20.28 6.31
CA GLU A 102 -16.42 19.61 7.42
C GLU A 102 -15.87 18.20 7.73
N ALA A 103 -15.36 17.51 6.71
CA ALA A 103 -14.75 16.21 6.87
C ALA A 103 -13.44 16.31 7.67
N ASP A 104 -12.61 17.31 7.37
CA ASP A 104 -11.34 17.52 8.08
C ASP A 104 -11.56 17.85 9.56
N LEU A 105 -12.64 18.54 9.88
CA LEU A 105 -13.02 18.85 11.27
C LEU A 105 -13.46 17.61 12.06
N LYS A 106 -13.94 16.56 11.38
CA LYS A 106 -14.53 15.36 12.00
C LYS A 106 -13.62 14.14 11.98
N HIS A 107 -12.38 14.27 11.49
CA HIS A 107 -11.43 13.16 11.51
C HIS A 107 -11.08 12.75 12.96
N PRO A 108 -10.78 11.46 13.19
CA PRO A 108 -10.43 10.97 14.53
C PRO A 108 -9.13 11.61 15.02
N MET A 109 -9.00 11.72 16.31
CA MET A 109 -7.72 12.04 16.96
C MET A 109 -6.74 10.88 16.82
N LEU A 110 -5.45 11.12 16.98
CA LEU A 110 -4.40 10.10 16.79
C LEU A 110 -4.65 8.83 17.59
N ARG A 111 -5.05 8.96 18.84
CA ARG A 111 -5.38 7.84 19.74
C ARG A 111 -6.53 6.95 19.23
N ASP A 112 -7.43 7.50 18.41
CA ASP A 112 -8.59 6.82 17.85
C ASP A 112 -8.38 6.47 16.35
N ALA A 113 -7.28 6.93 15.76
CA ALA A 113 -6.96 6.68 14.37
C ALA A 113 -6.56 5.21 14.18
N LYS A 114 -7.09 4.60 13.12
CA LYS A 114 -6.74 3.22 12.76
C LYS A 114 -5.43 3.22 11.98
N PRO A 115 -4.39 2.49 12.43
CA PRO A 115 -3.17 2.35 11.66
C PRO A 115 -3.42 1.73 10.28
N MET A 116 -2.71 2.21 9.27
CA MET A 116 -2.75 1.66 7.91
C MET A 116 -1.86 0.43 7.83
N ALA A 117 -2.46 -0.75 7.84
CA ALA A 117 -1.72 -2.00 7.70
C ALA A 117 -0.89 -2.02 6.39
N PRO A 118 0.34 -2.57 6.41
CA PRO A 118 1.14 -2.74 5.20
C PRO A 118 0.42 -3.70 4.23
N LYS A 119 0.69 -3.54 2.94
CA LYS A 119 0.24 -4.54 1.95
C LYS A 119 1.00 -5.85 2.18
N ARG A 120 0.29 -6.96 1.94
CA ARG A 120 0.83 -8.31 2.11
C ARG A 120 1.63 -8.76 0.89
N THR A 121 2.43 -9.79 1.07
CA THR A 121 3.08 -10.55 0.01
C THR A 121 2.41 -11.92 -0.10
N MET A 122 1.86 -12.25 -1.25
CA MET A 122 1.30 -13.57 -1.53
C MET A 122 2.35 -14.44 -2.22
N VAL A 123 2.57 -15.66 -1.73
CA VAL A 123 3.56 -16.60 -2.26
C VAL A 123 2.86 -17.89 -2.68
N PHE A 124 2.90 -18.20 -3.97
CA PHE A 124 2.38 -19.45 -4.52
C PHE A 124 3.49 -20.51 -4.62
N GLY A 125 3.14 -21.79 -4.45
CA GLY A 125 4.10 -22.90 -4.47
C GLY A 125 4.96 -22.95 -3.22
N CYS A 126 4.37 -22.65 -2.07
CA CYS A 126 5.08 -22.52 -0.79
C CYS A 126 5.73 -23.82 -0.30
N ASN A 127 5.27 -24.99 -0.73
CA ASN A 127 5.84 -26.28 -0.37
C ASN A 127 7.00 -26.72 -1.27
N GLY A 128 7.24 -26.02 -2.38
CA GLY A 128 8.39 -26.22 -3.26
C GLY A 128 9.71 -25.73 -2.63
N LYS A 129 10.85 -26.03 -3.28
CA LYS A 129 12.18 -25.65 -2.78
C LYS A 129 12.30 -24.11 -2.60
N LEU A 130 11.88 -23.34 -3.61
CA LEU A 130 11.95 -21.88 -3.55
C LEU A 130 10.98 -21.31 -2.54
N GLY A 131 9.72 -21.80 -2.50
CA GLY A 131 8.71 -21.34 -1.54
C GLY A 131 9.13 -21.58 -0.08
N LYS A 132 9.73 -22.75 0.21
CA LYS A 132 10.29 -23.03 1.54
C LYS A 132 11.46 -22.11 1.89
N ALA A 133 12.34 -21.83 0.94
CA ALA A 133 13.46 -20.90 1.15
C ALA A 133 12.96 -19.46 1.42
N ILE A 134 11.93 -19.00 0.71
CA ILE A 134 11.30 -17.69 0.94
C ILE A 134 10.70 -17.64 2.35
N ARG A 135 9.99 -18.68 2.75
CA ARG A 135 9.41 -18.75 4.10
C ARG A 135 10.48 -18.70 5.18
N GLN A 136 11.52 -19.51 5.04
CA GLN A 136 12.64 -19.53 5.99
C GLN A 136 13.33 -18.16 6.07
N TYR A 137 13.58 -17.53 4.92
CA TYR A 137 14.16 -16.19 4.89
C TYR A 137 13.28 -15.14 5.60
N ALA A 138 11.97 -15.19 5.38
CA ALA A 138 11.04 -14.28 6.05
C ALA A 138 11.03 -14.48 7.57
N GLU A 139 11.05 -15.75 8.03
CA GLU A 139 11.12 -16.11 9.45
C GLU A 139 12.43 -15.65 10.10
N ASP A 140 13.57 -15.93 9.46
CA ASP A 140 14.91 -15.57 9.96
C ASP A 140 15.10 -14.05 10.08
N HIS A 141 14.41 -13.27 9.23
CA HIS A 141 14.50 -11.80 9.20
C HIS A 141 13.28 -11.11 9.84
N HIS A 142 12.40 -11.86 10.50
CA HIS A 142 11.19 -11.35 11.15
C HIS A 142 10.32 -10.50 10.22
N LEU A 143 10.23 -10.89 8.93
CA LEU A 143 9.39 -10.21 7.95
C LEU A 143 7.94 -10.67 8.10
N GLU A 144 7.04 -9.74 8.30
CA GLU A 144 5.61 -9.99 8.46
C GLU A 144 4.83 -9.77 7.15
N GLY A 145 3.56 -10.18 7.13
CA GLY A 145 2.66 -9.92 6.03
C GLY A 145 2.81 -10.89 4.84
N PHE A 146 3.48 -12.01 5.01
CA PHE A 146 3.53 -13.08 4.01
C PHE A 146 2.34 -14.01 4.15
N GLU A 147 1.73 -14.37 3.02
CA GLU A 147 0.67 -15.35 2.91
C GLU A 147 1.10 -16.43 1.91
N TYR A 148 1.05 -17.69 2.35
CA TYR A 148 1.65 -18.81 1.63
C TYR A 148 0.58 -19.77 1.14
N HIS A 149 0.57 -20.02 -0.16
CA HIS A 149 -0.36 -20.91 -0.82
C HIS A 149 0.33 -22.03 -1.60
N ASP A 150 -0.30 -23.17 -1.61
CA ASP A 150 0.00 -24.26 -2.50
C ASP A 150 -1.28 -24.73 -3.18
N THR A 151 -1.22 -25.70 -4.07
CA THR A 151 -2.34 -26.21 -4.88
C THR A 151 -3.59 -26.54 -4.05
N ASP A 152 -3.40 -27.06 -2.83
CA ASP A 152 -4.50 -27.42 -1.91
C ASP A 152 -5.26 -26.21 -1.37
N THR A 153 -4.61 -25.05 -1.29
CA THR A 153 -5.20 -23.82 -0.72
C THR A 153 -5.53 -22.77 -1.78
N PHE A 154 -4.79 -22.78 -2.88
CA PHE A 154 -5.00 -21.88 -4.01
C PHE A 154 -4.34 -22.46 -5.27
N ASP A 155 -5.15 -23.05 -6.14
CA ASP A 155 -4.65 -23.55 -7.43
C ASP A 155 -4.58 -22.41 -8.45
N ILE A 156 -3.36 -22.00 -8.79
CA ILE A 156 -3.14 -20.94 -9.80
C ILE A 156 -3.64 -21.31 -11.19
N SER A 157 -3.82 -22.61 -11.49
CA SER A 157 -4.36 -23.06 -12.77
C SER A 157 -5.88 -22.89 -12.89
N ASP A 158 -6.58 -22.73 -11.76
CA ASP A 158 -8.02 -22.45 -11.71
C ASP A 158 -8.28 -20.94 -11.74
N ALA A 159 -8.85 -20.44 -12.82
CA ALA A 159 -9.19 -19.03 -12.97
C ALA A 159 -10.21 -18.55 -11.91
N HIS A 160 -11.12 -19.44 -11.45
CA HIS A 160 -12.13 -19.07 -10.46
C HIS A 160 -11.53 -18.81 -9.05
N ALA A 161 -10.36 -19.38 -8.75
CA ALA A 161 -9.68 -19.12 -7.48
C ALA A 161 -9.36 -17.62 -7.29
N PHE A 162 -9.24 -16.87 -8.38
CA PHE A 162 -8.87 -15.45 -8.36
C PHE A 162 -10.06 -14.50 -8.15
N GLU A 163 -11.31 -14.95 -8.37
CA GLU A 163 -12.50 -14.09 -8.39
C GLU A 163 -12.85 -13.48 -7.02
N ASN A 164 -12.51 -14.18 -5.93
CA ASN A 164 -12.87 -13.77 -4.57
C ASN A 164 -11.69 -13.19 -3.77
N VAL A 165 -10.57 -12.91 -4.42
CA VAL A 165 -9.39 -12.33 -3.78
C VAL A 165 -9.50 -10.81 -3.77
N ASP A 166 -9.37 -10.21 -2.60
CA ASP A 166 -9.20 -8.77 -2.47
C ASP A 166 -7.74 -8.40 -2.79
N TRP A 167 -7.47 -8.15 -4.06
CA TRP A 167 -6.13 -7.84 -4.56
C TRP A 167 -5.56 -6.54 -4.00
N ASP A 168 -6.39 -5.64 -3.49
CA ASP A 168 -5.94 -4.40 -2.86
C ASP A 168 -5.16 -4.63 -1.56
N LEU A 169 -5.31 -5.79 -0.94
CA LEU A 169 -4.54 -6.18 0.24
C LEU A 169 -3.07 -6.53 -0.07
N TYR A 170 -2.76 -6.85 -1.33
CA TYR A 170 -1.44 -7.35 -1.72
C TYR A 170 -0.64 -6.29 -2.48
N GLY A 171 0.63 -6.16 -2.13
CA GLY A 171 1.61 -5.30 -2.80
C GLY A 171 2.56 -6.08 -3.68
N THR A 172 2.74 -7.37 -3.37
CA THR A 172 3.68 -8.26 -4.07
C THR A 172 3.07 -9.64 -4.21
N ILE A 173 3.25 -10.22 -5.39
CA ILE A 173 2.90 -11.61 -5.68
C ILE A 173 4.19 -12.32 -6.10
N ILE A 174 4.54 -13.40 -5.42
CA ILE A 174 5.68 -14.25 -5.76
C ILE A 174 5.16 -15.60 -6.24
N ASN A 175 5.37 -15.90 -7.51
CA ASN A 175 5.06 -17.21 -8.05
C ASN A 175 6.29 -18.13 -7.98
N ALA A 176 6.31 -19.02 -7.00
CA ALA A 176 7.27 -20.11 -6.89
C ALA A 176 6.64 -21.47 -7.26
N ALA A 177 5.38 -21.46 -7.73
CA ALA A 177 4.71 -22.67 -8.21
C ALA A 177 5.21 -23.03 -9.62
N ALA A 178 5.64 -24.27 -9.79
CA ALA A 178 6.04 -24.81 -11.08
C ALA A 178 5.90 -26.34 -11.10
N PHE A 179 5.47 -26.87 -12.21
CA PHE A 179 5.62 -28.31 -12.50
C PHE A 179 7.06 -28.57 -12.96
N THR A 180 7.83 -29.30 -12.17
CA THR A 180 9.27 -29.52 -12.36
C THR A 180 9.64 -30.99 -12.59
N ALA A 181 8.66 -31.89 -12.61
CA ALA A 181 8.88 -33.32 -12.87
C ALA A 181 9.08 -33.55 -14.37
N VAL A 182 10.33 -33.38 -14.86
CA VAL A 182 10.66 -33.41 -16.29
C VAL A 182 10.27 -34.72 -16.93
N ASP A 183 10.63 -35.86 -16.32
CA ASP A 183 10.32 -37.19 -16.86
C ASP A 183 8.80 -37.44 -16.92
N ALA A 184 8.05 -36.96 -15.91
CA ALA A 184 6.58 -37.06 -15.95
C ALA A 184 5.98 -36.20 -17.06
N ALA A 185 6.59 -35.08 -17.44
CA ALA A 185 6.15 -34.22 -18.53
C ALA A 185 6.22 -34.88 -19.92
N GLU A 186 6.92 -36.01 -20.04
CA GLU A 186 6.92 -36.83 -21.29
C GLU A 186 5.61 -37.59 -21.49
N THR A 187 4.80 -37.80 -20.48
CA THR A 187 3.47 -38.39 -20.56
C THR A 187 2.42 -37.39 -21.02
N ALA A 188 1.26 -37.85 -21.52
CA ALA A 188 0.16 -36.97 -21.91
C ALA A 188 -0.40 -36.19 -20.69
N GLU A 189 -0.58 -36.87 -19.57
CA GLU A 189 -1.07 -36.33 -18.31
C GLU A 189 -0.07 -35.31 -17.72
N GLY A 190 1.22 -35.64 -17.72
CA GLY A 190 2.28 -34.78 -17.24
C GLY A 190 2.45 -33.52 -18.10
N ARG A 191 2.38 -33.62 -19.42
CA ARG A 191 2.35 -32.44 -20.32
C ARG A 191 1.18 -31.54 -20.03
N LYS A 192 -0.01 -32.08 -19.78
CA LYS A 192 -1.19 -31.30 -19.43
C LYS A 192 -0.97 -30.58 -18.08
N ALA A 193 -0.47 -31.28 -17.07
CA ALA A 193 -0.19 -30.71 -15.76
C ALA A 193 0.89 -29.61 -15.84
N ALA A 194 1.96 -29.86 -16.57
CA ALA A 194 3.01 -28.86 -16.81
C ALA A 194 2.47 -27.61 -17.51
N TRP A 195 1.64 -27.77 -18.53
CA TRP A 195 1.02 -26.64 -19.23
C TRP A 195 0.07 -25.85 -18.32
N LEU A 196 -0.77 -26.53 -17.54
CA LEU A 196 -1.70 -25.89 -16.61
C LEU A 196 -0.94 -25.06 -15.57
N THR A 197 0.10 -25.61 -14.93
CA THR A 197 0.84 -24.90 -13.90
C THR A 197 1.75 -23.82 -14.49
N ASN A 198 2.57 -24.17 -15.49
CA ASN A 198 3.66 -23.28 -15.95
C ASN A 198 3.21 -22.26 -17.00
N VAL A 199 2.04 -22.44 -17.63
CA VAL A 199 1.53 -21.53 -18.65
C VAL A 199 0.20 -20.91 -18.22
N GLN A 200 -0.82 -21.73 -17.98
CA GLN A 200 -2.15 -21.22 -17.63
C GLN A 200 -2.12 -20.52 -16.27
N GLY A 201 -1.46 -21.11 -15.25
CA GLY A 201 -1.31 -20.51 -13.93
C GLY A 201 -0.62 -19.16 -13.98
N VAL A 202 0.48 -19.05 -14.75
CA VAL A 202 1.18 -17.76 -14.94
C VAL A 202 0.29 -16.75 -15.68
N LYS A 203 -0.50 -17.21 -16.65
CA LYS A 203 -1.46 -16.33 -17.35
C LYS A 203 -2.56 -15.81 -16.43
N ASN A 204 -3.06 -16.63 -15.51
CA ASN A 204 -4.09 -16.24 -14.56
C ASN A 204 -3.58 -15.21 -13.54
N LEU A 205 -2.27 -15.22 -13.21
CA LEU A 205 -1.62 -14.27 -12.31
C LEU A 205 -1.40 -12.86 -12.93
N ARG A 206 -1.65 -12.70 -14.21
CA ARG A 206 -1.47 -11.44 -14.95
C ARG A 206 -2.76 -10.61 -14.96
#